data_65a961eba952e36edf5cdd584d784255
#
_entry.id   65a961eba952e36edf5cdd584d784255
#
_cell.length_a   1.000
_cell.length_b   1.000
_cell.length_c   1.000
_cell.angle_alpha   90.00
_cell.angle_beta   90.00
_cell.angle_gamma   90.00
#
_symmetry.space_group_name_H-M   'P 1'
#
loop_
_entity.id
_entity.type
_entity.pdbx_description
1 polymer ?
#
loop_
_entity_poly.entity_id
_entity_poly.type
_entity_poly.pdbx_seq_one_letter_code
_entity_poly.pdbx_strand_id
1 'polypeptide(L)'
;MNPRGTEQGTSLHLVFDGNCGFCTRCVGWARTLDRHDRIALHAYQVPGVLERFGLTNAEGNASVWAVLSRSGERSSGAHAVAVTLDTALGIRVFEPFYRLPPVRWVQDRVYRWVADHRGKFPGVTPWCQQHPGQCGTP
;
A
#
# COMPACT_ATOMS: atom_id res chain seq x y z
N MET A 1 4.23 19.34 -6.57
CA MET A 1 5.12 18.58 -5.67
C MET A 1 6.35 18.12 -6.42
N ASN A 2 7.48 18.22 -5.81
CA ASN A 2 8.71 17.72 -6.42
C ASN A 2 8.83 16.21 -6.14
N PRO A 3 8.67 15.38 -7.16
CA PRO A 3 8.74 13.92 -6.94
C PRO A 3 10.08 13.47 -6.37
N ARG A 4 11.14 14.14 -6.77
CA ARG A 4 12.46 13.78 -6.28
C ARG A 4 12.61 14.10 -4.79
N GLY A 5 12.10 15.23 -4.36
CA GLY A 5 12.11 15.57 -2.95
C GLY A 5 11.33 14.56 -2.14
N THR A 6 10.17 14.14 -2.66
CA THR A 6 9.36 13.13 -2.01
C THR A 6 10.12 11.81 -1.91
N GLU A 7 10.77 11.40 -2.99
CA GLU A 7 11.50 10.13 -2.98
C GLU A 7 12.69 10.16 -2.04
N GLN A 8 13.38 11.28 -1.96
CA GLN A 8 14.52 11.40 -1.05
C GLN A 8 14.11 11.27 0.40
N GLY A 9 12.94 11.82 0.76
CA GLY A 9 12.43 11.70 2.12
C GLY A 9 11.59 10.46 2.35
N THR A 10 11.40 9.62 1.32
CA THR A 10 10.52 8.47 1.41
C THR A 10 11.15 7.33 2.17
N SER A 11 10.45 6.85 3.19
CA SER A 11 10.86 5.68 3.98
C SER A 11 10.18 4.41 3.49
N LEU A 12 9.02 4.53 2.88
CA LEU A 12 8.19 3.39 2.48
C LEU A 12 7.52 3.66 1.14
N HIS A 13 7.55 2.66 0.28
CA HIS A 13 6.78 2.67 -0.95
C HIS A 13 5.59 1.74 -0.79
N LEU A 14 4.41 2.24 -1.03
CA LEU A 14 3.17 1.47 -0.90
C LEU A 14 2.58 1.23 -2.29
N VAL A 15 2.52 -0.04 -2.69
CA VAL A 15 1.99 -0.44 -4.00
C VAL A 15 0.57 -0.95 -3.81
N PHE A 16 -0.38 -0.40 -4.54
CA PHE A 16 -1.79 -0.71 -4.35
C PHE A 16 -2.52 -0.84 -5.69
N ASP A 17 -3.74 -1.37 -5.63
CA ASP A 17 -4.59 -1.51 -6.81
C ASP A 17 -5.29 -0.18 -7.12
N GLY A 18 -4.79 0.52 -8.13
CA GLY A 18 -5.32 1.81 -8.53
C GLY A 18 -6.70 1.77 -9.19
N ASN A 19 -7.19 0.58 -9.56
CA ASN A 19 -8.52 0.43 -10.12
C ASN A 19 -9.57 0.08 -9.07
N CYS A 20 -9.15 -0.06 -7.82
CA CYS A 20 -10.04 -0.40 -6.71
C CYS A 20 -10.37 0.85 -5.91
N GLY A 21 -11.66 1.22 -5.86
CA GLY A 21 -12.09 2.40 -5.12
C GLY A 21 -11.87 2.29 -3.62
N PHE A 22 -12.10 1.12 -3.06
CA PHE A 22 -11.86 0.87 -1.64
C PHE A 22 -10.37 0.95 -1.31
N CYS A 23 -9.53 0.36 -2.16
CA CYS A 23 -8.09 0.42 -1.99
C CYS A 23 -7.57 1.86 -2.05
N THR A 24 -8.13 2.65 -2.98
CA THR A 24 -7.78 4.06 -3.11
C THR A 24 -8.15 4.82 -1.85
N ARG A 25 -9.31 4.51 -1.27
CA ARG A 25 -9.73 5.12 -0.02
C ARG A 25 -8.78 4.77 1.12
N CYS A 26 -8.37 3.51 1.20
CA CYS A 26 -7.46 3.05 2.25
C CYS A 26 -6.11 3.75 2.18
N VAL A 27 -5.53 3.87 0.98
CA VAL A 27 -4.24 4.58 0.85
C VAL A 27 -4.41 6.08 1.10
N GLY A 28 -5.61 6.62 0.86
CA GLY A 28 -5.93 8.00 1.23
C GLY A 28 -5.84 8.21 2.74
N TRP A 29 -6.33 7.25 3.52
CA TRP A 29 -6.19 7.29 4.97
C TRP A 29 -4.73 7.24 5.38
N ALA A 30 -3.93 6.39 4.75
CA ALA A 30 -2.51 6.32 5.05
C ALA A 30 -1.83 7.66 4.78
N ARG A 31 -2.17 8.32 3.68
CA ARG A 31 -1.62 9.64 3.35
C ARG A 31 -2.01 10.67 4.40
N THR A 32 -3.25 10.62 4.87
CA THR A 32 -3.73 11.54 5.90
C THR A 32 -2.95 11.37 7.20
N LEU A 33 -2.61 10.13 7.55
CA LEU A 33 -1.84 9.84 8.76
C LEU A 33 -0.36 10.15 8.61
N ASP A 34 0.13 10.22 7.37
CA ASP A 34 1.54 10.41 7.06
C ASP A 34 1.90 11.90 7.07
N ARG A 35 2.04 12.45 8.26
CA ARG A 35 2.29 13.89 8.44
C ARG A 35 3.67 14.32 7.96
N HIS A 36 4.62 13.40 7.91
CA HIS A 36 5.99 13.72 7.55
C HIS A 36 6.34 13.31 6.12
N ASP A 37 5.32 12.95 5.34
CA ASP A 37 5.49 12.60 3.92
C ASP A 37 6.55 11.52 3.72
N ARG A 38 6.45 10.46 4.50
CA ARG A 38 7.39 9.34 4.47
C ARG A 38 6.96 8.23 3.53
N ILE A 39 5.71 8.23 3.08
CA ILE A 39 5.14 7.17 2.26
C ILE A 39 4.88 7.66 0.85
N ALA A 40 5.44 6.96 -0.13
CA ALA A 40 5.13 7.21 -1.53
C ALA A 40 4.11 6.17 -2.00
N LEU A 41 3.06 6.62 -2.66
CA LEU A 41 1.98 5.77 -3.15
C LEU A 41 2.20 5.45 -4.63
N HIS A 42 2.05 4.16 -4.97
CA HIS A 42 2.22 3.70 -6.34
C HIS A 42 1.07 2.78 -6.72
N ALA A 43 0.27 3.19 -7.71
CA ALA A 43 -0.71 2.27 -8.30
C ALA A 43 0.04 1.28 -9.18
N TYR A 44 -0.21 -0.02 -9.01
CA TYR A 44 0.57 -1.02 -9.74
C TYR A 44 0.30 -0.97 -11.24
N GLN A 45 -0.79 -0.36 -11.66
CA GLN A 45 -1.10 -0.20 -13.08
C GLN A 45 -0.25 0.84 -13.79
N VAL A 46 0.45 1.69 -13.03
CA VAL A 46 1.35 2.66 -13.65
C VAL A 46 2.55 1.90 -14.26
N PRO A 47 2.86 2.14 -15.56
CA PRO A 47 3.94 1.41 -16.20
C PRO A 47 5.26 1.53 -15.43
N GLY A 48 5.93 0.40 -15.25
CA GLY A 48 7.22 0.35 -14.56
C GLY A 48 7.16 0.10 -13.07
N VAL A 49 5.99 0.24 -12.43
CA VAL A 49 5.88 0.07 -10.98
C VAL A 49 6.15 -1.38 -10.58
N LEU A 50 5.52 -2.33 -11.25
CA LEU A 50 5.70 -3.74 -10.92
C LEU A 50 7.16 -4.16 -11.08
N GLU A 51 7.79 -3.77 -12.17
CA GLU A 51 9.18 -4.10 -12.43
C GLU A 51 10.09 -3.45 -11.40
N ARG A 52 9.83 -2.21 -11.04
CA ARG A 52 10.64 -1.48 -10.07
C ARG A 52 10.69 -2.20 -8.73
N PHE A 53 9.59 -2.78 -8.29
CA PHE A 53 9.50 -3.42 -6.98
C PHE A 53 9.56 -4.94 -7.05
N GLY A 54 9.79 -5.50 -8.23
CA GLY A 54 9.94 -6.94 -8.40
C GLY A 54 8.66 -7.72 -8.14
N LEU A 55 7.52 -7.13 -8.47
CA LEU A 55 6.22 -7.76 -8.26
C LEU A 55 5.61 -8.24 -9.56
N THR A 56 4.83 -9.31 -9.48
CA THR A 56 4.03 -9.76 -10.62
C THR A 56 2.68 -9.07 -10.60
N ASN A 57 1.99 -9.11 -11.76
CA ASN A 57 0.66 -8.56 -11.85
C ASN A 57 -0.31 -9.25 -10.89
N ALA A 58 -0.17 -10.57 -10.74
CA ALA A 58 -1.00 -11.34 -9.82
C ALA A 58 -0.76 -10.91 -8.36
N GLU A 59 0.50 -10.66 -7.99
CA GLU A 59 0.83 -10.20 -6.65
C GLU A 59 0.24 -8.82 -6.36
N GLY A 60 0.35 -7.91 -7.31
CA GLY A 60 -0.21 -6.57 -7.16
C GLY A 60 -1.74 -6.58 -7.04
N ASN A 61 -2.38 -7.48 -7.76
CA ASN A 61 -3.84 -7.60 -7.71
C ASN A 61 -4.32 -8.27 -6.43
N ALA A 62 -3.52 -9.17 -5.86
CA ALA A 62 -3.93 -9.95 -4.69
C ALA A 62 -3.84 -9.18 -3.38
N SER A 63 -2.89 -8.27 -3.26
CA SER A 63 -2.60 -7.61 -1.97
C SER A 63 -1.99 -6.23 -2.17
N VAL A 64 -2.08 -5.42 -1.12
CA VAL A 64 -1.24 -4.23 -1.02
C VAL A 64 0.16 -4.67 -0.61
N TRP A 65 1.17 -3.99 -1.13
CA TRP A 65 2.57 -4.28 -0.85
C TRP A 65 3.25 -3.05 -0.29
N ALA A 66 4.07 -3.27 0.73
CA ALA A 66 4.89 -2.21 1.33
C ALA A 66 6.36 -2.57 1.14
N VAL A 67 7.13 -1.64 0.60
CA VAL A 67 8.55 -1.84 0.32
C VAL A 67 9.34 -0.78 1.06
N LEU A 68 10.22 -1.21 1.96
CA LEU A 68 11.06 -0.28 2.70
C LEU A 68 12.16 0.27 1.79
N SER A 69 12.32 1.59 1.80
CA SER A 69 13.30 2.24 0.93
C SER A 69 14.73 1.83 1.21
N ARG A 70 15.06 1.67 2.49
CA ARG A 70 16.43 1.36 2.90
C ARG A 70 16.88 -0.02 2.52
N SER A 71 16.07 -1.01 2.88
CA SER A 71 16.47 -2.41 2.78
C SER A 71 15.89 -3.10 1.55
N GLY A 72 14.86 -2.53 0.95
CA GLY A 72 14.12 -3.19 -0.11
C GLY A 72 13.22 -4.31 0.41
N GLU A 73 13.11 -4.45 1.73
CA GLU A 73 12.28 -5.49 2.32
C GLU A 73 10.82 -5.27 1.96
N ARG A 74 10.16 -6.34 1.52
CA ARG A 74 8.77 -6.28 1.08
C ARG A 74 7.87 -6.99 2.07
N SER A 75 6.67 -6.43 2.27
CA SER A 75 5.63 -7.06 3.05
C SER A 75 4.31 -6.87 2.33
N SER A 76 3.37 -7.76 2.57
CA SER A 76 2.08 -7.72 1.90
C SER A 76 0.95 -7.97 2.89
N GLY A 77 -0.28 -7.66 2.46
CA GLY A 77 -1.47 -7.92 3.26
C GLY A 77 -1.46 -7.20 4.59
N ALA A 78 -1.86 -7.91 5.64
CA ALA A 78 -1.94 -7.32 6.97
C ALA A 78 -0.59 -6.83 7.49
N HIS A 79 0.49 -7.53 7.14
CA HIS A 79 1.83 -7.11 7.50
C HIS A 79 2.16 -5.75 6.87
N ALA A 80 1.82 -5.58 5.59
CA ALA A 80 2.02 -4.30 4.90
C ALA A 80 1.25 -3.18 5.58
N VAL A 81 0.02 -3.45 6.04
CA VAL A 81 -0.79 -2.46 6.76
C VAL A 81 -0.10 -2.06 8.05
N ALA A 82 0.43 -3.03 8.81
CA ALA A 82 1.11 -2.74 10.07
C ALA A 82 2.36 -1.88 9.84
N VAL A 83 3.17 -2.22 8.84
CA VAL A 83 4.38 -1.45 8.50
C VAL A 83 4.00 -0.04 8.06
N THR A 84 2.93 0.09 7.28
CA THR A 84 2.46 1.38 6.80
C THR A 84 2.03 2.27 7.96
N LEU A 85 1.27 1.72 8.92
CA LEU A 85 0.83 2.50 10.08
C LEU A 85 2.02 2.96 10.91
N ASP A 86 2.98 2.08 11.16
CA ASP A 86 4.18 2.45 11.91
C ASP A 86 4.95 3.56 11.22
N THR A 87 5.10 3.47 9.91
CA THR A 87 5.82 4.47 9.13
C THR A 87 5.09 5.81 9.14
N ALA A 88 3.77 5.78 8.93
CA ALA A 88 2.97 6.99 8.88
C ALA A 88 2.99 7.74 10.21
N LEU A 89 2.90 7.00 11.31
CA LEU A 89 2.84 7.58 12.65
C LEU A 89 4.21 7.80 13.27
N GLY A 90 5.27 7.25 12.67
CA GLY A 90 6.62 7.38 13.19
C GLY A 90 6.86 6.57 14.45
N ILE A 91 6.22 5.43 14.58
CA ILE A 91 6.32 4.56 15.76
C ILE A 91 6.70 3.15 15.32
N ARG A 92 6.91 2.27 16.28
CA ARG A 92 7.22 0.87 16.04
C ARG A 92 6.39 -0.01 16.96
N VAL A 93 5.09 -0.02 16.75
CA VAL A 93 4.16 -0.74 17.61
C VAL A 93 3.39 -1.79 16.83
N PHE A 94 2.86 -1.42 15.65
CA PHE A 94 1.96 -2.30 14.92
C PHE A 94 2.68 -3.48 14.29
N GLU A 95 3.86 -3.27 13.74
CA GLU A 95 4.61 -4.36 13.11
C GLU A 95 5.09 -5.40 14.13
N PRO A 96 5.71 -5.00 15.26
CA PRO A 96 6.05 -5.98 16.28
C PRO A 96 4.83 -6.70 16.85
N PHE A 97 3.73 -5.98 17.05
CA PHE A 97 2.49 -6.58 17.52
C PHE A 97 1.94 -7.60 16.51
N TYR A 98 2.02 -7.29 15.23
CA TYR A 98 1.61 -8.19 14.16
C TYR A 98 2.41 -9.51 14.19
N ARG A 99 3.68 -9.46 14.58
CA ARG A 99 4.55 -10.65 14.59
C ARG A 99 4.15 -11.68 15.65
N LEU A 100 3.34 -11.32 16.62
CA LEU A 100 2.85 -12.28 17.62
C LEU A 100 1.95 -13.30 16.91
N PRO A 101 2.23 -14.62 17.06
CA PRO A 101 1.52 -15.63 16.27
C PRO A 101 -0.01 -15.56 16.32
N PRO A 102 -0.67 -15.43 17.48
CA PRO A 102 -2.13 -15.33 17.49
C PRO A 102 -2.64 -14.05 16.83
N VAL A 103 -1.94 -12.93 17.01
CA VAL A 103 -2.32 -11.66 16.41
C VAL A 103 -2.17 -11.76 14.89
N ARG A 104 -1.04 -12.30 14.43
CA ARG A 104 -0.77 -12.45 13.00
C ARG A 104 -1.84 -13.30 12.34
N TRP A 105 -2.20 -14.42 12.97
CA TRP A 105 -3.23 -15.29 12.42
C TRP A 105 -4.56 -14.57 12.24
N VAL A 106 -4.99 -13.83 13.28
CA VAL A 106 -6.26 -13.10 13.24
C VAL A 106 -6.22 -12.00 12.18
N GLN A 107 -5.14 -11.21 12.17
CA GLN A 107 -5.04 -10.10 11.23
C GLN A 107 -4.97 -10.57 9.78
N ASP A 108 -4.24 -11.67 9.53
CA ASP A 108 -4.17 -12.21 8.18
C ASP A 108 -5.53 -12.72 7.72
N ARG A 109 -6.31 -13.33 8.62
CA ARG A 109 -7.64 -13.80 8.30
C ARG A 109 -8.59 -12.64 8.01
N VAL A 110 -8.54 -11.61 8.84
CA VAL A 110 -9.36 -10.42 8.66
C VAL A 110 -8.99 -9.73 7.34
N TYR A 111 -7.70 -9.55 7.09
CA TYR A 111 -7.25 -8.93 5.86
C TYR A 111 -7.73 -9.70 4.63
N ARG A 112 -7.60 -11.02 4.65
CA ARG A 112 -8.03 -11.86 3.53
C ARG A 112 -9.52 -11.71 3.29
N TRP A 113 -10.29 -11.70 4.36
CA TRP A 113 -11.73 -11.53 4.26
C TRP A 113 -12.09 -10.18 3.63
N VAL A 114 -11.44 -9.11 4.11
CA VAL A 114 -11.68 -7.77 3.58
C VAL A 114 -11.26 -7.70 2.10
N ALA A 115 -10.10 -8.26 1.77
CA ALA A 115 -9.60 -8.24 0.40
C ALA A 115 -10.53 -8.98 -0.56
N ASP A 116 -11.10 -10.09 -0.11
CA ASP A 116 -12.02 -10.87 -0.92
C ASP A 116 -13.36 -10.17 -1.11
N HIS A 117 -13.69 -9.25 -0.21
CA HIS A 117 -14.97 -8.52 -0.25
C HIS A 117 -14.80 -7.04 -0.57
N ARG A 118 -13.61 -6.63 -1.01
CA ARG A 118 -13.32 -5.20 -1.21
C ARG A 118 -14.25 -4.52 -2.21
N GLY A 119 -14.79 -5.27 -3.17
CA GLY A 119 -15.75 -4.72 -4.11
C GLY A 119 -17.08 -4.35 -3.49
N LYS A 120 -17.36 -4.85 -2.28
CA LYS A 120 -18.61 -4.59 -1.57
C LYS A 120 -18.48 -3.45 -0.56
N PHE A 121 -17.26 -3.00 -0.28
CA PHE A 121 -17.05 -1.90 0.66
C PHE A 121 -17.13 -0.56 -0.06
N PRO A 122 -17.63 0.48 0.64
CA PRO A 122 -17.66 1.80 0.04
C PRO A 122 -16.25 2.31 -0.21
N GLY A 123 -16.07 2.95 -1.35
CA GLY A 123 -14.78 3.51 -1.73
C GLY A 123 -14.95 4.90 -2.31
N VAL A 124 -13.88 5.38 -2.89
CA VAL A 124 -13.88 6.65 -3.61
C VAL A 124 -13.60 6.36 -5.09
N THR A 125 -13.55 7.39 -5.91
CA THR A 125 -13.19 7.22 -7.32
C THR A 125 -11.82 6.55 -7.38
N PRO A 126 -11.67 5.46 -8.14
CA PRO A 126 -10.39 4.76 -8.25
C PRO A 126 -9.26 5.69 -8.69
N TRP A 127 -8.08 5.46 -8.14
CA TRP A 127 -6.92 6.32 -8.39
C TRP A 127 -6.62 6.46 -9.88
N CYS A 128 -6.73 5.38 -10.64
CA CYS A 128 -6.46 5.42 -12.08
C CYS A 128 -7.46 6.29 -12.83
N GLN A 129 -8.70 6.38 -12.33
CA GLN A 129 -9.70 7.28 -12.93
C GLN A 129 -9.43 8.73 -12.57
N GLN A 130 -8.87 8.97 -11.38
CA GLN A 130 -8.50 10.33 -10.97
C GLN A 130 -7.26 10.84 -11.69
N HIS A 131 -6.47 9.93 -12.24
CA HIS A 131 -5.22 10.25 -12.93
C HIS A 131 -5.21 9.65 -14.34
N PRO A 132 -6.08 10.16 -15.23
CA PRO A 132 -6.19 9.61 -16.59
C PRO A 132 -4.84 9.66 -17.31
N GLY A 133 -4.51 8.56 -17.99
CA GLY A 133 -3.29 8.48 -18.76
C GLY A 133 -2.07 8.03 -17.99
N GLN A 134 -2.14 7.94 -16.66
CA GLN A 134 -1.00 7.48 -15.86
C GLN A 134 -0.99 5.96 -15.71
N CYS A 135 -2.15 5.33 -15.73
CA CYS A 135 -2.23 3.87 -15.65
C CYS A 135 -2.16 3.28 -17.05
N GLY A 136 -1.48 2.15 -17.15
CA GLY A 136 -1.38 1.46 -18.42
C GLY A 136 -2.73 0.96 -18.91
N THR A 137 -2.81 0.61 -20.19
CA THR A 137 -4.02 0.01 -20.74
C THR A 137 -4.27 -1.35 -20.11
N PRO A 138 -5.54 -1.68 -19.82
CA PRO A 138 -5.87 -2.98 -19.24
C PRO A 138 -5.49 -4.12 -20.14
#